data_ab29d8d09e81c4c94f658bdb58ec92d6
#
_entry.id   ab29d8d09e81c4c94f658bdb58ec92d6
#
_cell.length_a   1.000
_cell.length_b   1.000
_cell.length_c   1.000
_cell.angle_alpha   90.00
_cell.angle_beta   90.00
_cell.angle_gamma   90.00
#
_symmetry.space_group_name_H-M   'P 1'
#
loop_
_entity.id
_entity.type
_entity.pdbx_description
1 polymer ?
#
loop_
_entity_poly.entity_id
_entity_poly.type
_entity_poly.pdbx_seq_one_letter_code
_entity_poly.pdbx_strand_id
1 'polypeptide(L)' 'MSQYTIFKSKGVIRRIVEEKSKFLVSFPTHDGYFHVEDQTLRDTIRKAHAERREISFSFDPTLRILSVD' A
#
# COMPACT_ATOMS: atom_id res chain seq x y z
N MET A 1 21.85 9.11 15.39
CA MET A 1 20.69 8.23 15.65
C MET A 1 19.69 8.38 14.54
N SER A 2 19.30 7.29 13.92
CA SER A 2 18.35 7.38 12.82
C SER A 2 16.94 7.46 13.36
N GLN A 3 16.15 8.30 12.72
CA GLN A 3 14.75 8.46 13.04
C GLN A 3 13.95 7.68 12.01
N TYR A 4 13.13 6.79 12.49
CA TYR A 4 12.25 6.04 11.63
C TYR A 4 10.89 6.72 11.64
N THR A 5 10.51 7.29 10.51
CA THR A 5 9.21 7.90 10.39
C THR A 5 8.27 6.94 9.71
N ILE A 6 7.18 6.63 10.38
CA ILE A 6 6.15 5.77 9.83
C ILE A 6 4.85 6.56 9.80
N PHE A 7 4.24 6.63 8.63
CA PHE A 7 2.97 7.28 8.45
C PHE A 7 1.87 6.22 8.43
N LYS A 8 0.69 6.61 8.86
CA LYS A 8 -0.49 5.73 8.82
C LYS A 8 -1.59 6.40 8.06
N SER A 9 -2.34 5.61 7.32
CA SER A 9 -3.46 6.11 6.55
C SER A 9 -4.47 4.99 6.36
N LYS A 10 -5.59 5.32 5.74
CA LYS A 10 -6.59 4.33 5.40
C LYS A 10 -7.30 4.75 4.13
N GLY A 11 -7.90 3.78 3.46
CA GLY A 11 -8.66 4.07 2.26
C GLY A 11 -9.01 2.80 1.50
N VAL A 12 -9.82 2.97 0.48
CA VAL A 12 -10.17 1.90 -0.45
C VAL A 12 -9.25 2.00 -1.64
N ILE A 13 -8.64 0.88 -2.00
CA ILE A 13 -7.68 0.85 -3.10
C ILE A 13 -8.38 1.24 -4.39
N ARG A 14 -7.79 2.19 -5.11
CA ARG A 14 -8.33 2.65 -6.37
C ARG A 14 -7.80 1.81 -7.54
N ARG A 15 -6.50 1.53 -7.55
CA ARG A 15 -5.87 0.82 -8.65
C ARG A 15 -4.64 0.07 -8.17
N ILE A 16 -4.43 -1.10 -8.76
CA ILE A 16 -3.21 -1.88 -8.57
C ILE A 16 -2.55 -2.03 -9.92
N VAL A 17 -1.26 -1.75 -9.99
CA VAL A 17 -0.45 -1.94 -11.20
C VAL A 17 0.60 -2.99 -10.89
N GLU A 18 0.60 -4.07 -11.63
CA GLU A 18 1.59 -5.14 -11.46
C GLU A 18 2.37 -5.27 -12.76
N GLU A 19 3.66 -4.97 -12.69
CA GLU A 19 4.56 -5.06 -13.85
C GLU A 19 5.83 -5.76 -13.41
N LYS A 20 6.10 -6.92 -14.00
CA LYS A 20 7.29 -7.70 -13.68
C LYS A 20 7.39 -7.87 -12.17
N SER A 21 8.40 -7.28 -11.53
CA SER A 21 8.59 -7.40 -10.10
C SER A 21 7.97 -6.25 -9.31
N LYS A 22 7.35 -5.30 -9.99
CA LYS A 22 6.79 -4.12 -9.32
C LYS A 22 5.32 -4.30 -8.98
N PHE A 23 4.95 -3.81 -7.82
CA PHE A 23 3.56 -3.85 -7.37
C PHE A 23 3.24 -2.47 -6.82
N LEU A 24 2.38 -1.74 -7.53
CA LEU A 24 2.05 -0.36 -7.19
C LEU A 24 0.57 -0.25 -6.86
N VAL A 25 0.26 0.59 -5.89
CA VAL A 25 -1.11 0.76 -5.39
C VAL A 25 -1.43 2.23 -5.30
N SER A 26 -2.62 2.63 -5.75
CA SER A 26 -3.06 4.01 -5.58
C SER A 26 -4.34 4.06 -4.77
N PHE A 27 -4.51 5.20 -4.07
CA PHE A 27 -5.69 5.47 -3.26
C PHE A 27 -6.27 6.82 -3.66
N PRO A 28 -7.60 6.99 -3.58
CA PRO A 28 -8.21 8.27 -3.94
C PRO A 28 -7.76 9.43 -3.06
N THR A 29 -7.33 9.14 -1.84
CA THR A 29 -6.95 10.16 -0.88
C THR A 29 -5.48 10.57 -0.96
N HIS A 30 -4.71 9.94 -1.84
CA HIS A 30 -3.29 10.22 -1.98
C HIS A 30 -2.95 10.38 -3.45
N ASP A 31 -2.08 11.33 -3.74
CA ASP A 31 -1.50 11.46 -5.07
C ASP A 31 -0.36 10.46 -5.22
N GLY A 32 -0.21 9.94 -6.43
CA GLY A 32 0.87 9.03 -6.73
C GLY A 32 0.59 7.61 -6.28
N TYR A 33 1.63 6.79 -6.35
CA TYR A 33 1.51 5.37 -6.08
C TYR A 33 2.39 4.97 -4.91
N PHE A 34 1.86 4.05 -4.11
CA PHE A 34 2.65 3.36 -3.10
C PHE A 34 3.19 2.09 -3.71
N HIS A 35 4.33 1.62 -3.22
CA HIS A 35 4.87 0.36 -3.69
C HIS A 35 4.88 -0.67 -2.56
N VAL A 36 4.75 -1.94 -2.95
CA VAL A 36 4.64 -3.04 -2.00
C VAL A 36 5.63 -4.10 -2.41
N GLU A 37 6.51 -4.51 -1.49
CA GLU A 37 7.54 -5.49 -1.80
C GLU A 37 7.28 -6.84 -1.16
N ASP A 38 6.60 -6.86 -0.02
CA ASP A 38 6.31 -8.08 0.70
C ASP A 38 5.18 -8.85 0.02
N GLN A 39 5.42 -10.14 -0.24
CA GLN A 39 4.45 -10.97 -0.96
C GLN A 39 3.15 -11.14 -0.17
N THR A 40 3.25 -11.29 1.14
CA THR A 40 2.06 -11.42 1.97
C THR A 40 1.20 -10.17 1.91
N LEU A 41 1.85 -9.00 1.93
CA LEU A 41 1.12 -7.74 1.82
C LEU A 41 0.47 -7.59 0.44
N ARG A 42 1.16 -8.04 -0.61
CA ARG A 42 0.59 -7.99 -1.96
C ARG A 42 -0.70 -8.80 -2.03
N ASP A 43 -0.69 -10.00 -1.45
CA ASP A 43 -1.86 -10.85 -1.45
C ASP A 43 -3.02 -10.23 -0.66
N THR A 44 -2.72 -9.66 0.50
CA THR A 44 -3.72 -8.99 1.32
C THR A 44 -4.33 -7.81 0.56
N ILE A 45 -3.51 -7.06 -0.15
CA ILE A 45 -3.96 -5.89 -0.91
C ILE A 45 -4.81 -6.32 -2.10
N ARG A 46 -4.41 -7.38 -2.80
CA ARG A 46 -5.23 -7.89 -3.91
C ARG A 46 -6.61 -8.30 -3.43
N LYS A 47 -6.67 -8.98 -2.29
CA LYS A 47 -7.95 -9.42 -1.75
C LYS A 47 -8.82 -8.24 -1.33
N ALA A 48 -8.23 -7.26 -0.65
CA ALA A 48 -8.97 -6.08 -0.24
C ALA A 48 -9.49 -5.31 -1.45
N HIS A 49 -8.71 -5.23 -2.51
CA HIS A 49 -9.12 -4.55 -3.74
C HIS A 49 -10.30 -5.28 -4.39
N ALA A 50 -10.23 -6.60 -4.46
CA ALA A 50 -11.31 -7.39 -5.04
C ALA A 50 -12.60 -7.23 -4.25
N GLU A 51 -12.50 -7.07 -2.94
CA GLU A 51 -13.66 -6.92 -2.07
C GLU A 51 -14.10 -5.46 -1.90
N ARG A 52 -13.35 -4.53 -2.49
CA ARG A 52 -13.58 -3.09 -2.34
C ARG A 52 -13.64 -2.68 -0.89
N ARG A 53 -12.76 -3.25 -0.09
CA ARG A 53 -12.74 -3.04 1.35
C ARG A 53 -11.74 -1.95 1.71
N GLU A 54 -12.13 -1.10 2.66
CA GLU A 54 -11.21 -0.11 3.20
C GLU A 54 -10.15 -0.81 4.04
N ILE A 55 -8.90 -0.39 3.87
CA ILE A 55 -7.79 -0.92 4.66
C ILE A 55 -7.10 0.22 5.40
N SER A 56 -6.52 -0.14 6.54
CA SER A 56 -5.61 0.74 7.25
C SER A 56 -4.20 0.23 6.98
N PHE A 57 -3.30 1.14 6.69
CA PHE A 57 -1.95 0.73 6.33
C PHE A 57 -0.92 1.72 6.85
N SER A 58 0.32 1.26 6.96
CA SER A 58 1.43 2.11 7.33
C SER A 58 2.44 2.11 6.19
N PHE A 59 3.15 3.24 6.05
CA PHE A 59 4.11 3.39 4.98
C PHE A 59 5.26 4.29 5.43
N ASP A 60 6.37 4.22 4.72
CA ASP A 60 7.55 5.02 5.02
C ASP A 60 7.65 6.23 4.08
N PRO A 61 8.61 7.13 4.29
CA PRO A 61 8.73 8.32 3.43
C PRO A 61 8.97 8.02 1.95
N THR A 62 9.38 6.80 1.60
CA THR A 62 9.55 6.41 0.20
C THR A 62 8.27 5.87 -0.40
N LEU A 63 7.17 5.90 0.35
CA LEU A 63 5.86 5.39 -0.06
C LEU A 63 5.83 3.86 -0.21
N ARG A 64 6.66 3.18 0.57
CA ARG A 64 6.61 1.73 0.64
C ARG A 64 5.64 1.32 1.74
N ILE A 65 4.67 0.48 1.42
CA ILE A 65 3.72 0.00 2.41
C ILE A 65 4.40 -1.04 3.29
N LEU A 66 4.34 -0.80 4.59
CA LEU A 66 5.02 -1.63 5.58
C LEU A 66 4.09 -2.63 6.24
N SER A 67 2.83 -2.26 6.41
CA SER A 67 1.85 -3.15 7.02
C SER A 67 0.45 -2.77 6.58
N VAL A 68 -0.45 -3.75 6.63
CA VAL A 68 -1.87 -3.56 6.30
C VAL A 68 -2.68 -4.27 7.38
N ASP A 69 -3.65 -3.56 7.91
CA ASP A 69 -4.57 -4.13 8.90
C ASP A 69 -5.89 -4.54 8.25
#